data_a2eba5ee67c90aaa8394787728d35a62
#
_entry.id   a2eba5ee67c90aaa8394787728d35a62
#
_cell.length_a   1.000
_cell.length_b   1.000
_cell.length_c   1.000
_cell.angle_alpha   90.00
_cell.angle_beta   90.00
_cell.angle_gamma   90.00
#
_symmetry.space_group_name_H-M   'P 1'
#
loop_
_entity.id
_entity.type
_entity.pdbx_description
1 polymer ?
#
loop_
_entity_poly.entity_id
_entity_poly.type
_entity_poly.pdbx_seq_one_letter_code
_entity_poly.pdbx_strand_id
1 'polypeptide(L)'
;MSFSMSRDEFAAYLDSVRITGEVATPRENNLDHIQGFLDGNEHLEFGVQWTREWDYDSVFEVMVRRAGLNPDRSHTHGQDTIGSEQCISALEEYARIFGEAVRAGSRILFATGHPAGLFPIYAVMAAAAKAAGAEVLQIEEGERFLDGDVRQIMDVVMFEQYGNLQHTHFPGPMRIALDQLEARGVTPDLVVSDHGMGGYAASTRKLLTIGIADCNDPGLFVAAEQGDLPVCVPMDDNVPPRRYEPMIDFILDRAGLERP
;
A
#
# COMPACT_ATOMS: atom_id res chain seq x y z
N MET A 1 19.38 -12.83 -5.75
CA MET A 1 19.93 -12.32 -7.05
C MET A 1 19.99 -10.82 -6.96
N SER A 2 21.06 -10.18 -7.44
CA SER A 2 21.15 -8.70 -7.44
C SER A 2 20.26 -8.14 -8.54
N PHE A 3 19.50 -7.10 -8.23
CA PHE A 3 18.72 -6.34 -9.19
C PHE A 3 19.65 -5.70 -10.23
N SER A 4 19.39 -5.93 -11.52
CA SER A 4 20.36 -5.66 -12.58
C SER A 4 20.03 -4.44 -13.46
N MET A 5 18.81 -3.90 -13.38
CA MET A 5 18.43 -2.72 -14.17
C MET A 5 19.03 -1.45 -13.56
N SER A 6 19.48 -0.52 -14.39
CA SER A 6 19.73 0.85 -13.99
C SER A 6 18.42 1.55 -13.59
N ARG A 7 18.51 2.69 -12.91
CA ARG A 7 17.33 3.48 -12.54
C ARG A 7 16.47 3.86 -13.74
N ASP A 8 17.11 4.31 -14.82
CA ASP A 8 16.42 4.71 -16.06
C ASP A 8 15.75 3.52 -16.76
N GLU A 9 16.42 2.34 -16.81
CA GLU A 9 15.82 1.12 -17.35
C GLU A 9 14.63 0.65 -16.52
N PHE A 10 14.72 0.78 -15.19
CA PHE A 10 13.62 0.41 -14.32
C PHE A 10 12.44 1.37 -14.45
N ALA A 11 12.68 2.68 -14.52
CA ALA A 11 11.63 3.66 -14.80
C ALA A 11 10.94 3.36 -16.14
N ALA A 12 11.71 3.15 -17.21
CA ALA A 12 11.17 2.79 -18.51
C ALA A 12 10.36 1.49 -18.49
N TYR A 13 10.81 0.50 -17.70
CA TYR A 13 10.05 -0.74 -17.50
C TYR A 13 8.71 -0.46 -16.82
N LEU A 14 8.70 0.25 -15.68
CA LEU A 14 7.48 0.56 -14.92
C LEU A 14 6.45 1.28 -15.80
N ASP A 15 6.89 2.27 -16.58
CA ASP A 15 6.03 2.99 -17.53
C ASP A 15 5.51 2.07 -18.64
N SER A 16 6.36 1.21 -19.21
CA SER A 16 5.99 0.31 -20.31
C SER A 16 4.93 -0.71 -19.94
N VAL A 17 4.88 -1.11 -18.66
CA VAL A 17 3.90 -2.07 -18.14
C VAL A 17 2.74 -1.40 -17.41
N ARG A 18 2.71 -0.06 -17.39
CA ARG A 18 1.66 0.77 -16.77
C ARG A 18 1.53 0.64 -15.26
N ILE A 19 2.59 0.28 -14.59
CA ILE A 19 2.69 0.47 -13.14
C ILE A 19 2.83 1.95 -12.82
N THR A 20 3.53 2.67 -13.69
CA THR A 20 3.69 4.13 -13.69
C THR A 20 3.49 4.69 -15.10
N GLY A 21 3.75 5.96 -15.32
CA GLY A 21 3.50 6.64 -16.59
C GLY A 21 2.00 6.86 -16.80
N GLU A 22 1.53 6.69 -18.02
CA GLU A 22 0.10 6.73 -18.36
C GLU A 22 -0.59 5.45 -17.87
N VAL A 23 -1.21 5.51 -16.70
CA VAL A 23 -1.88 4.36 -16.05
C VAL A 23 -3.31 4.14 -16.57
N ALA A 24 -3.91 3.01 -16.18
CA ALA A 24 -5.27 2.67 -16.59
C ALA A 24 -6.34 3.49 -15.88
N THR A 25 -6.05 3.96 -14.66
CA THR A 25 -6.98 4.75 -13.84
C THR A 25 -7.26 6.11 -14.49
N PRO A 26 -8.52 6.43 -14.82
CA PRO A 26 -8.84 7.64 -15.54
C PRO A 26 -8.80 8.89 -14.64
N ARG A 27 -8.50 10.03 -15.25
CA ARG A 27 -8.41 11.33 -14.59
C ARG A 27 -9.65 11.70 -13.81
N GLU A 28 -10.82 11.54 -14.40
CA GLU A 28 -12.11 11.83 -13.77
C GLU A 28 -12.28 11.03 -12.46
N ASN A 29 -11.84 9.78 -12.42
CA ASN A 29 -11.90 8.95 -11.21
C ASN A 29 -10.97 9.52 -10.11
N ASN A 30 -9.75 9.92 -10.46
CA ASN A 30 -8.82 10.53 -9.51
C ASN A 30 -9.40 11.82 -8.90
N LEU A 31 -10.00 12.68 -9.72
CA LEU A 31 -10.59 13.93 -9.26
C LEU A 31 -11.82 13.67 -8.38
N ASP A 32 -12.69 12.74 -8.75
CA ASP A 32 -13.88 12.36 -8.00
C ASP A 32 -13.50 11.73 -6.64
N HIS A 33 -12.43 10.93 -6.59
CA HIS A 33 -11.97 10.32 -5.35
C HIS A 33 -11.36 11.33 -4.38
N ILE A 34 -10.68 12.37 -4.86
CA ILE A 34 -10.23 13.48 -4.02
C ILE A 34 -11.45 14.14 -3.34
N GLN A 35 -12.51 14.43 -4.10
CA GLN A 35 -13.72 15.02 -3.55
C GLN A 35 -14.43 14.07 -2.58
N GLY A 36 -14.58 12.79 -2.96
CA GLY A 36 -15.21 11.79 -2.10
C GLY A 36 -14.46 11.56 -0.78
N PHE A 37 -13.12 11.59 -0.79
CA PHE A 37 -12.30 11.55 0.42
C PHE A 37 -12.59 12.74 1.34
N LEU A 38 -12.72 13.94 0.78
CA LEU A 38 -13.03 15.16 1.52
C LEU A 38 -14.47 15.20 2.04
N ASP A 39 -15.40 14.60 1.32
CA ASP A 39 -16.82 14.50 1.71
C ASP A 39 -17.07 13.41 2.78
N GLY A 40 -16.02 12.67 3.19
CA GLY A 40 -16.14 11.58 4.18
C GLY A 40 -16.89 10.37 3.64
N ASN A 41 -16.69 10.04 2.35
CA ASN A 41 -17.21 8.80 1.78
C ASN A 41 -16.53 7.59 2.44
N GLU A 42 -17.31 6.71 3.06
CA GLU A 42 -16.79 5.56 3.81
C GLU A 42 -15.89 4.61 3.00
N HIS A 43 -16.07 4.58 1.67
CA HIS A 43 -15.19 3.82 0.78
C HIS A 43 -13.89 4.55 0.42
N LEU A 44 -13.76 5.83 0.77
CA LEU A 44 -12.61 6.67 0.40
C LEU A 44 -11.91 7.32 1.60
N GLU A 45 -12.41 7.09 2.83
CA GLU A 45 -11.76 7.59 4.06
C GLU A 45 -10.45 6.85 4.38
N PHE A 46 -10.28 5.62 3.90
CA PHE A 46 -9.09 4.78 4.08
C PHE A 46 -8.64 4.63 5.54
N GLY A 47 -9.53 4.84 6.52
CA GLY A 47 -9.19 4.78 7.95
C GLY A 47 -8.25 5.90 8.41
N VAL A 48 -8.11 6.97 7.63
CA VAL A 48 -7.20 8.08 7.91
C VAL A 48 -7.88 9.11 8.82
N GLN A 49 -7.21 9.46 9.93
CA GLN A 49 -7.64 10.54 10.82
C GLN A 49 -6.92 11.84 10.43
N TRP A 50 -7.67 12.88 10.14
CA TRP A 50 -7.08 14.17 9.77
C TRP A 50 -6.46 14.86 10.97
N THR A 51 -5.22 15.29 10.82
CA THR A 51 -4.49 16.06 11.82
C THR A 51 -4.61 17.58 11.60
N ARG A 52 -5.16 17.99 10.45
CA ARG A 52 -5.46 19.35 10.06
C ARG A 52 -6.67 19.36 9.11
N GLU A 53 -7.20 20.53 8.81
CA GLU A 53 -8.18 20.68 7.72
C GLU A 53 -7.50 20.45 6.36
N TRP A 54 -8.22 19.76 5.50
CA TRP A 54 -7.85 19.49 4.12
C TRP A 54 -8.93 20.02 3.20
N ASP A 55 -8.52 20.61 2.10
CA ASP A 55 -9.37 21.03 1.00
C ASP A 55 -8.93 20.38 -0.31
N TYR A 56 -9.74 20.56 -1.35
CA TYR A 56 -9.50 19.96 -2.65
C TYR A 56 -8.13 20.34 -3.23
N ASP A 57 -7.75 21.60 -3.13
CA ASP A 57 -6.50 22.11 -3.69
C ASP A 57 -5.29 21.49 -2.98
N SER A 58 -5.32 21.43 -1.67
CA SER A 58 -4.24 20.85 -0.87
C SER A 58 -4.09 19.33 -1.07
N VAL A 59 -5.19 18.59 -1.17
CA VAL A 59 -5.13 17.16 -1.49
C VAL A 59 -4.65 16.94 -2.93
N PHE A 60 -5.15 17.69 -3.89
CA PHE A 60 -4.70 17.62 -5.27
C PHE A 60 -3.18 17.88 -5.40
N GLU A 61 -2.65 18.89 -4.69
CA GLU A 61 -1.21 19.17 -4.68
C GLU A 61 -0.38 18.03 -4.04
N VAL A 62 -0.92 17.38 -3.00
CA VAL A 62 -0.30 16.17 -2.45
C VAL A 62 -0.23 15.06 -3.50
N MET A 63 -1.32 14.82 -4.22
CA MET A 63 -1.36 13.78 -5.26
C MET A 63 -0.40 14.09 -6.42
N VAL A 64 -0.35 15.34 -6.88
CA VAL A 64 0.63 15.76 -7.91
C VAL A 64 2.07 15.50 -7.42
N ARG A 65 2.40 15.92 -6.23
CA ARG A 65 3.77 15.84 -5.71
C ARG A 65 4.17 14.41 -5.36
N ARG A 66 3.30 13.64 -4.68
CA ARG A 66 3.64 12.31 -4.17
C ARG A 66 3.34 11.19 -5.15
N ALA A 67 2.24 11.26 -5.87
CA ALA A 67 1.84 10.23 -6.82
C ALA A 67 2.26 10.55 -8.26
N GLY A 68 2.48 11.82 -8.58
CA GLY A 68 2.82 12.24 -9.94
C GLY A 68 1.59 12.36 -10.85
N LEU A 69 0.43 12.74 -10.28
CA LEU A 69 -0.73 13.12 -11.08
C LEU A 69 -0.38 14.25 -12.04
N ASN A 70 -1.04 14.25 -13.19
CA ASN A 70 -0.93 15.38 -14.13
C ASN A 70 -1.32 16.69 -13.43
N PRO A 71 -0.41 17.70 -13.36
CA PRO A 71 -0.67 18.95 -12.66
C PRO A 71 -1.65 19.89 -13.38
N ASP A 72 -1.98 19.62 -14.65
CA ASP A 72 -2.89 20.46 -15.43
C ASP A 72 -4.33 20.30 -14.93
N ARG A 73 -4.83 21.29 -14.25
CA ARG A 73 -6.21 21.33 -13.73
C ARG A 73 -7.29 21.41 -14.80
N SER A 74 -6.93 21.80 -16.03
CA SER A 74 -7.84 21.80 -17.17
C SER A 74 -8.01 20.42 -17.81
N HIS A 75 -7.08 19.50 -17.52
CA HIS A 75 -7.19 18.09 -17.90
C HIS A 75 -8.14 17.37 -16.93
N THR A 76 -9.38 17.20 -17.33
CA THR A 76 -10.44 16.67 -16.45
C THR A 76 -10.90 15.26 -16.81
N HIS A 77 -10.53 14.73 -17.96
CA HIS A 77 -10.96 13.42 -18.48
C HIS A 77 -9.84 12.72 -19.24
N GLY A 78 -9.92 11.41 -19.30
CA GLY A 78 -8.98 10.56 -20.01
C GLY A 78 -7.91 9.99 -19.09
N GLN A 79 -6.76 9.59 -19.64
CA GLN A 79 -5.71 8.98 -18.83
C GLN A 79 -5.03 10.00 -17.91
N ASP A 80 -4.68 9.54 -16.71
CA ASP A 80 -3.82 10.28 -15.80
C ASP A 80 -2.45 9.60 -15.69
N THR A 81 -1.60 10.11 -14.83
CA THR A 81 -0.22 9.64 -14.70
C THR A 81 0.13 9.30 -13.26
N ILE A 82 1.06 8.35 -13.12
CA ILE A 82 1.84 8.12 -11.91
C ILE A 82 3.31 8.37 -12.25
N GLY A 83 4.01 9.12 -11.42
CA GLY A 83 5.41 9.44 -11.66
C GLY A 83 6.34 8.26 -11.38
N SER A 84 7.11 7.80 -12.39
CA SER A 84 8.08 6.72 -12.20
C SER A 84 9.19 7.09 -11.22
N GLU A 85 9.65 8.34 -11.22
CA GLU A 85 10.64 8.83 -10.26
C GLU A 85 10.11 8.88 -8.82
N GLN A 86 8.85 9.30 -8.63
CA GLN A 86 8.19 9.24 -7.33
C GLN A 86 8.06 7.79 -6.85
N CYS A 87 7.64 6.89 -7.73
CA CYS A 87 7.53 5.47 -7.44
C CYS A 87 8.87 4.86 -7.01
N ILE A 88 9.93 5.03 -7.80
CA ILE A 88 11.25 4.46 -7.50
C ILE A 88 11.83 5.03 -6.22
N SER A 89 11.74 6.34 -6.01
CA SER A 89 12.22 6.97 -4.79
C SER A 89 11.46 6.48 -3.53
N ALA A 90 10.15 6.29 -3.66
CA ALA A 90 9.35 5.70 -2.58
C ALA A 90 9.67 4.22 -2.37
N LEU A 91 9.92 3.44 -3.43
CA LEU A 91 10.35 2.04 -3.32
C LEU A 91 11.70 1.89 -2.63
N GLU A 92 12.66 2.79 -2.85
CA GLU A 92 13.95 2.81 -2.16
C GLU A 92 13.77 2.98 -0.65
N GLU A 93 12.94 3.95 -0.23
CA GLU A 93 12.65 4.19 1.18
C GLU A 93 11.82 3.05 1.80
N TYR A 94 10.84 2.53 1.08
CA TYR A 94 10.03 1.39 1.48
C TYR A 94 10.91 0.15 1.74
N ALA A 95 11.80 -0.18 0.81
CA ALA A 95 12.72 -1.29 0.92
C ALA A 95 13.75 -1.09 2.06
N ARG A 96 14.21 0.13 2.28
CA ARG A 96 15.11 0.47 3.38
C ARG A 96 14.47 0.19 4.73
N ILE A 97 13.24 0.71 4.96
CA ILE A 97 12.50 0.52 6.21
C ILE A 97 12.19 -0.97 6.42
N PHE A 98 11.71 -1.65 5.38
CA PHE A 98 11.44 -3.09 5.43
C PHE A 98 12.69 -3.89 5.79
N GLY A 99 13.81 -3.64 5.12
CA GLY A 99 15.07 -4.33 5.37
C GLY A 99 15.63 -4.06 6.78
N GLU A 100 15.48 -2.85 7.30
CA GLU A 100 15.85 -2.51 8.68
C GLU A 100 15.01 -3.30 9.69
N ALA A 101 13.70 -3.36 9.51
CA ALA A 101 12.80 -4.13 10.36
C ALA A 101 13.15 -5.63 10.33
N VAL A 102 13.39 -6.20 9.15
CA VAL A 102 13.78 -7.61 9.03
C VAL A 102 15.10 -7.88 9.74
N ARG A 103 16.14 -7.07 9.53
CA ARG A 103 17.45 -7.23 10.21
C ARG A 103 17.36 -7.11 11.72
N ALA A 104 16.40 -6.30 12.22
CA ALA A 104 16.15 -6.16 13.65
C ALA A 104 15.37 -7.35 14.26
N GLY A 105 14.92 -8.31 13.44
CA GLY A 105 14.05 -9.41 13.89
C GLY A 105 12.66 -8.93 14.33
N SER A 106 12.18 -7.85 13.72
CA SER A 106 10.92 -7.18 14.10
C SER A 106 9.70 -8.07 13.86
N ARG A 107 8.63 -7.77 14.61
CA ARG A 107 7.29 -8.33 14.43
C ARG A 107 6.59 -7.59 13.31
N ILE A 108 6.34 -8.27 12.19
CA ILE A 108 5.79 -7.65 10.98
C ILE A 108 4.40 -8.23 10.69
N LEU A 109 3.42 -7.36 10.48
CA LEU A 109 2.09 -7.72 10.02
C LEU A 109 1.92 -7.31 8.56
N PHE A 110 1.51 -8.26 7.72
CA PHE A 110 1.17 -8.01 6.32
C PHE A 110 -0.35 -8.06 6.13
N ALA A 111 -0.90 -7.08 5.41
CA ALA A 111 -2.33 -7.05 5.10
C ALA A 111 -2.57 -6.32 3.78
N THR A 112 -3.57 -6.74 3.01
CA THR A 112 -3.96 -6.05 1.78
C THR A 112 -5.47 -5.90 1.62
N GLY A 113 -5.89 -4.69 1.23
CA GLY A 113 -7.22 -4.41 0.72
C GLY A 113 -7.37 -4.74 -0.77
N HIS A 114 -6.25 -5.02 -1.49
CA HIS A 114 -6.27 -5.31 -2.93
C HIS A 114 -5.61 -6.66 -3.25
N PRO A 115 -6.27 -7.78 -2.92
CA PRO A 115 -5.65 -9.10 -3.06
C PRO A 115 -5.30 -9.48 -4.50
N ALA A 116 -6.07 -9.02 -5.50
CA ALA A 116 -5.82 -9.34 -6.89
C ALA A 116 -4.47 -8.80 -7.41
N GLY A 117 -4.06 -7.61 -6.96
CA GLY A 117 -2.82 -6.97 -7.36
C GLY A 117 -1.68 -7.16 -6.35
N LEU A 118 -1.91 -6.82 -5.09
CA LEU A 118 -0.85 -6.65 -4.09
C LEU A 118 -0.51 -7.89 -3.27
N PHE A 119 -1.44 -8.85 -3.15
CA PHE A 119 -1.18 -10.10 -2.41
C PHE A 119 0.11 -10.81 -2.88
N PRO A 120 0.39 -10.98 -4.18
CA PRO A 120 1.61 -11.64 -4.62
C PRO A 120 2.89 -10.92 -4.17
N ILE A 121 2.89 -9.60 -4.11
CA ILE A 121 4.00 -8.79 -3.63
C ILE A 121 4.24 -9.07 -2.14
N TYR A 122 3.20 -8.93 -1.34
CA TYR A 122 3.28 -9.08 0.11
C TYR A 122 3.57 -10.52 0.55
N ALA A 123 3.05 -11.51 -0.16
CA ALA A 123 3.35 -12.91 0.12
C ALA A 123 4.85 -13.25 -0.07
N VAL A 124 5.47 -12.73 -1.14
CA VAL A 124 6.91 -12.89 -1.36
C VAL A 124 7.71 -12.15 -0.30
N MET A 125 7.33 -10.91 0.04
CA MET A 125 8.00 -10.14 1.09
C MET A 125 7.88 -10.82 2.46
N ALA A 126 6.71 -11.35 2.81
CA ALA A 126 6.49 -12.07 4.06
C ALA A 126 7.36 -13.34 4.15
N ALA A 127 7.42 -14.10 3.06
CA ALA A 127 8.26 -15.28 2.99
C ALA A 127 9.76 -14.94 3.12
N ALA A 128 10.22 -13.86 2.45
CA ALA A 128 11.59 -13.37 2.56
C ALA A 128 11.92 -12.90 3.99
N ALA A 129 11.01 -12.17 4.63
CA ALA A 129 11.17 -11.73 6.02
C ALA A 129 11.31 -12.92 6.98
N LYS A 130 10.46 -13.94 6.86
CA LYS A 130 10.54 -15.18 7.65
C LYS A 130 11.86 -15.93 7.42
N ALA A 131 12.26 -16.07 6.17
CA ALA A 131 13.51 -16.74 5.83
C ALA A 131 14.74 -16.01 6.42
N ALA A 132 14.67 -14.69 6.54
CA ALA A 132 15.71 -13.86 7.15
C ALA A 132 15.61 -13.73 8.69
N GLY A 133 14.62 -14.37 9.33
CA GLY A 133 14.49 -14.45 10.79
C GLY A 133 13.62 -13.40 11.46
N ALA A 134 12.85 -12.61 10.69
CA ALA A 134 11.82 -11.74 11.26
C ALA A 134 10.60 -12.56 11.70
N GLU A 135 9.88 -12.04 12.69
CA GLU A 135 8.62 -12.63 13.15
C GLU A 135 7.45 -12.08 12.31
N VAL A 136 6.91 -12.90 11.41
CA VAL A 136 5.68 -12.54 10.69
C VAL A 136 4.47 -12.96 11.51
N LEU A 137 3.69 -11.96 11.92
CA LEU A 137 2.59 -12.12 12.86
C LEU A 137 1.41 -12.87 12.25
N GLN A 138 0.81 -13.74 13.07
CA GLN A 138 -0.34 -14.55 12.68
C GLN A 138 -1.60 -14.11 13.46
N ILE A 139 -2.74 -14.12 12.76
CA ILE A 139 -4.07 -13.91 13.36
C ILE A 139 -4.88 -15.20 13.34
N GLU A 140 -5.98 -15.22 14.07
CA GLU A 140 -6.99 -16.26 13.95
C GLU A 140 -7.93 -15.92 12.80
N GLU A 141 -8.08 -16.86 11.87
CA GLU A 141 -8.94 -16.70 10.70
C GLU A 141 -10.42 -16.91 11.06
N GLY A 142 -11.31 -16.35 10.22
CA GLY A 142 -12.74 -16.59 10.28
C GLY A 142 -13.51 -15.65 11.21
N GLU A 143 -12.86 -14.60 11.75
CA GLU A 143 -13.60 -13.55 12.44
C GLU A 143 -14.43 -12.74 11.44
N ARG A 144 -15.69 -12.51 11.77
CA ARG A 144 -16.68 -11.90 10.88
C ARG A 144 -16.42 -10.41 10.66
N PHE A 145 -16.47 -10.03 9.39
CA PHE A 145 -16.53 -8.64 8.97
C PHE A 145 -17.57 -8.51 7.84
N LEU A 146 -18.57 -7.63 8.01
CA LEU A 146 -19.74 -7.55 7.12
C LEU A 146 -20.36 -8.96 6.91
N ASP A 147 -20.61 -9.35 5.67
CA ASP A 147 -21.13 -10.67 5.30
C ASP A 147 -20.02 -11.69 4.95
N GLY A 148 -18.79 -11.43 5.35
CA GLY A 148 -17.63 -12.27 5.09
C GLY A 148 -16.75 -12.48 6.31
N ASP A 149 -15.53 -12.89 6.09
CA ASP A 149 -14.55 -13.27 7.10
C ASP A 149 -13.19 -12.62 6.85
N VAL A 150 -12.43 -12.39 7.92
CA VAL A 150 -11.01 -12.06 7.82
C VAL A 150 -10.21 -13.34 7.65
N ARG A 151 -9.34 -13.36 6.65
CA ARG A 151 -8.45 -14.49 6.31
C ARG A 151 -6.99 -14.06 6.37
N GLN A 152 -6.12 -15.04 6.61
CA GLN A 152 -4.68 -14.84 6.47
C GLN A 152 -4.11 -15.96 5.59
N ILE A 153 -3.79 -15.63 4.34
CA ILE A 153 -3.29 -16.59 3.36
C ILE A 153 -1.84 -16.23 3.05
N MET A 154 -0.93 -17.20 3.12
CA MET A 154 0.52 -16.99 2.93
C MET A 154 1.04 -15.76 3.73
N ASP A 155 0.63 -15.69 5.00
CA ASP A 155 1.00 -14.65 5.96
C ASP A 155 0.40 -13.25 5.70
N VAL A 156 -0.49 -13.07 4.73
CA VAL A 156 -1.12 -11.79 4.39
C VAL A 156 -2.58 -11.79 4.81
N VAL A 157 -2.97 -10.80 5.60
CA VAL A 157 -4.36 -10.61 6.04
C VAL A 157 -5.19 -10.00 4.93
N MET A 158 -6.37 -10.55 4.67
CA MET A 158 -7.29 -10.13 3.61
C MET A 158 -8.74 -10.30 4.05
N PHE A 159 -9.64 -9.68 3.31
CA PHE A 159 -11.08 -9.86 3.45
C PHE A 159 -11.58 -10.87 2.42
N GLU A 160 -12.35 -11.87 2.89
CA GLU A 160 -13.02 -12.86 2.07
C GLU A 160 -14.53 -12.71 2.20
N GLN A 161 -15.24 -12.77 1.08
CA GLN A 161 -16.69 -12.77 1.08
C GLN A 161 -17.20 -13.65 -0.06
N TYR A 162 -18.16 -14.52 0.23
CA TYR A 162 -18.78 -15.45 -0.75
C TYR A 162 -17.78 -16.32 -1.51
N GLY A 163 -16.68 -16.73 -0.86
CA GLY A 163 -15.64 -17.55 -1.48
C GLY A 163 -14.65 -16.78 -2.35
N ASN A 164 -14.66 -15.44 -2.29
CA ASN A 164 -13.75 -14.59 -3.05
C ASN A 164 -12.98 -13.65 -2.13
N LEU A 165 -11.70 -13.45 -2.41
CA LEU A 165 -10.92 -12.38 -1.80
C LEU A 165 -11.39 -11.05 -2.35
N GLN A 166 -11.77 -10.13 -1.48
CA GLN A 166 -12.41 -8.88 -1.85
C GLN A 166 -11.43 -7.73 -1.90
N HIS A 167 -11.54 -6.92 -2.96
CA HIS A 167 -11.02 -5.56 -2.94
C HIS A 167 -11.85 -4.74 -1.94
N THR A 168 -11.19 -4.13 -0.95
CA THR A 168 -11.84 -3.34 0.08
C THR A 168 -11.03 -2.14 0.51
N HIS A 169 -11.69 -1.00 0.62
CA HIS A 169 -11.13 0.22 1.21
C HIS A 169 -11.44 0.34 2.71
N PHE A 170 -12.23 -0.58 3.26
CA PHE A 170 -12.60 -0.54 4.68
C PHE A 170 -11.45 -0.89 5.61
N PRO A 171 -11.34 -0.20 6.75
CA PRO A 171 -10.34 -0.48 7.78
C PRO A 171 -10.66 -1.73 8.64
N GLY A 172 -11.89 -2.24 8.56
CA GLY A 172 -12.40 -3.28 9.45
C GLY A 172 -11.54 -4.54 9.56
N PRO A 173 -11.04 -5.15 8.47
CA PRO A 173 -10.18 -6.32 8.55
C PRO A 173 -8.88 -6.06 9.32
N MET A 174 -8.24 -4.89 9.15
CA MET A 174 -7.06 -4.50 9.92
C MET A 174 -7.39 -4.28 11.39
N ARG A 175 -8.54 -3.64 11.69
CA ARG A 175 -8.99 -3.46 13.08
C ARG A 175 -9.11 -4.80 13.78
N ILE A 176 -9.77 -5.78 13.16
CA ILE A 176 -9.92 -7.14 13.69
C ILE A 176 -8.55 -7.78 13.95
N ALA A 177 -7.65 -7.72 12.99
CA ALA A 177 -6.31 -8.28 13.12
C ALA A 177 -5.53 -7.66 14.28
N LEU A 178 -5.55 -6.33 14.40
CA LEU A 178 -4.84 -5.62 15.47
C LEU A 178 -5.48 -5.83 16.84
N ASP A 179 -6.81 -5.91 16.93
CA ASP A 179 -7.52 -6.19 18.18
C ASP A 179 -7.19 -7.60 18.71
N GLN A 180 -7.10 -8.61 17.82
CA GLN A 180 -6.65 -9.95 18.19
C GLN A 180 -5.20 -9.99 18.69
N LEU A 181 -4.30 -9.26 18.03
CA LEU A 181 -2.90 -9.15 18.45
C LEU A 181 -2.79 -8.46 19.81
N GLU A 182 -3.50 -7.35 20.01
CA GLU A 182 -3.54 -6.62 21.27
C GLU A 182 -4.08 -7.47 22.42
N ALA A 183 -5.14 -8.26 22.18
CA ALA A 183 -5.69 -9.19 23.17
C ALA A 183 -4.66 -10.25 23.64
N ARG A 184 -3.67 -10.55 22.81
CA ARG A 184 -2.54 -11.44 23.11
C ARG A 184 -1.31 -10.71 23.67
N GLY A 185 -1.39 -9.39 23.87
CA GLY A 185 -0.28 -8.54 24.30
C GLY A 185 0.80 -8.34 23.24
N VAL A 186 0.45 -8.49 21.95
CA VAL A 186 1.36 -8.37 20.82
C VAL A 186 1.06 -7.08 20.07
N THR A 187 2.11 -6.30 19.79
CA THR A 187 2.03 -5.10 18.94
C THR A 187 2.97 -5.26 17.76
N PRO A 188 2.55 -5.06 16.52
CA PRO A 188 3.45 -5.03 15.37
C PRO A 188 4.52 -3.94 15.53
N ASP A 189 5.77 -4.26 15.19
CA ASP A 189 6.84 -3.26 15.08
C ASP A 189 6.83 -2.58 13.70
N LEU A 190 6.29 -3.28 12.69
CA LEU A 190 6.04 -2.77 11.34
C LEU A 190 4.75 -3.37 10.78
N VAL A 191 3.95 -2.54 10.13
CA VAL A 191 2.82 -2.97 9.29
C VAL A 191 3.16 -2.69 7.82
N VAL A 192 2.96 -3.70 6.97
CA VAL A 192 3.08 -3.61 5.52
C VAL A 192 1.68 -3.74 4.96
N SER A 193 1.11 -2.64 4.45
CA SER A 193 -0.31 -2.65 4.07
C SER A 193 -0.67 -1.52 3.10
N ASP A 194 -1.88 -1.60 2.58
CA ASP A 194 -2.46 -0.67 1.61
C ASP A 194 -3.88 -0.28 2.00
N HIS A 195 -4.51 0.58 1.21
CA HIS A 195 -5.91 0.99 1.33
C HIS A 195 -6.33 1.34 2.77
N GLY A 196 -7.57 1.06 3.13
CA GLY A 196 -8.11 1.35 4.47
C GLY A 196 -7.42 0.56 5.58
N MET A 197 -6.85 -0.60 5.28
CA MET A 197 -6.08 -1.37 6.25
C MET A 197 -4.79 -0.64 6.62
N GLY A 198 -4.05 -0.12 5.63
CA GLY A 198 -2.83 0.64 5.84
C GLY A 198 -3.09 1.97 6.55
N GLY A 199 -4.11 2.70 6.09
CA GLY A 199 -4.49 3.97 6.70
C GLY A 199 -4.93 3.84 8.15
N TYR A 200 -5.70 2.81 8.49
CA TYR A 200 -6.10 2.54 9.87
C TYR A 200 -4.91 2.22 10.79
N ALA A 201 -4.01 1.35 10.32
CA ALA A 201 -2.82 1.00 11.10
C ALA A 201 -1.93 2.24 11.36
N ALA A 202 -1.69 3.05 10.33
CA ALA A 202 -0.85 4.23 10.40
C ALA A 202 -1.51 5.37 11.18
N SER A 203 -2.70 5.79 10.74
CA SER A 203 -3.33 7.02 11.19
C SER A 203 -4.16 6.85 12.47
N THR A 204 -4.91 5.74 12.59
CA THR A 204 -5.74 5.49 13.78
C THR A 204 -4.97 4.79 14.90
N ARG A 205 -4.20 3.74 14.58
CA ARG A 205 -3.47 2.95 15.59
C ARG A 205 -2.05 3.46 15.85
N LYS A 206 -1.58 4.45 15.05
CA LYS A 206 -0.25 5.08 15.17
C LYS A 206 0.91 4.06 15.14
N LEU A 207 0.75 3.01 14.35
CA LEU A 207 1.78 1.99 14.13
C LEU A 207 2.69 2.41 12.96
N LEU A 208 3.98 2.10 13.06
CA LEU A 208 4.89 2.25 11.93
C LEU A 208 4.35 1.42 10.75
N THR A 209 3.97 2.10 9.68
CA THR A 209 3.34 1.48 8.52
C THR A 209 4.05 1.94 7.25
N ILE A 210 4.32 1.02 6.34
CA ILE A 210 4.75 1.33 4.97
C ILE A 210 3.65 0.89 4.02
N GLY A 211 3.35 1.74 3.03
CA GLY A 211 2.15 1.59 2.20
C GLY A 211 2.41 1.64 0.70
N ILE A 212 1.47 1.09 -0.04
CA ILE A 212 1.32 1.22 -1.50
C ILE A 212 -0.05 1.80 -1.75
N ALA A 213 -0.18 2.68 -2.76
CA ALA A 213 -1.47 3.20 -3.18
C ALA A 213 -1.49 3.57 -4.66
N ASP A 214 -2.65 3.40 -5.29
CA ASP A 214 -2.92 3.89 -6.64
C ASP A 214 -3.19 5.40 -6.63
N CYS A 215 -3.14 6.01 -7.80
CA CYS A 215 -3.34 7.44 -7.98
C CYS A 215 -4.78 7.93 -7.72
N ASN A 216 -5.74 7.03 -7.57
CA ASN A 216 -7.10 7.35 -7.15
C ASN A 216 -7.34 7.13 -5.64
N ASP A 217 -6.30 6.80 -4.86
CA ASP A 217 -6.40 6.53 -3.42
C ASP A 217 -5.71 7.62 -2.59
N PRO A 218 -6.31 8.80 -2.41
CA PRO A 218 -5.66 9.93 -1.77
C PRO A 218 -5.33 9.71 -0.29
N GLY A 219 -6.04 8.81 0.39
CA GLY A 219 -5.95 8.64 1.84
C GLY A 219 -4.54 8.35 2.35
N LEU A 220 -3.81 7.37 1.76
CA LEU A 220 -2.46 7.05 2.21
C LEU A 220 -1.44 8.15 1.88
N PHE A 221 -1.62 8.86 0.76
CA PHE A 221 -0.75 9.99 0.42
C PHE A 221 -0.97 11.16 1.38
N VAL A 222 -2.22 11.42 1.78
CA VAL A 222 -2.56 12.42 2.82
C VAL A 222 -1.99 11.98 4.17
N ALA A 223 -2.13 10.71 4.55
CA ALA A 223 -1.55 10.17 5.77
C ALA A 223 -0.01 10.29 5.77
N ALA A 224 0.65 10.07 4.64
CA ALA A 224 2.09 10.29 4.50
C ALA A 224 2.46 11.78 4.57
N GLU A 225 1.63 12.67 4.02
CA GLU A 225 1.86 14.11 4.07
C GLU A 225 1.74 14.70 5.48
N GLN A 226 0.84 14.16 6.28
CA GLN A 226 0.69 14.59 7.67
C GLN A 226 1.61 13.84 8.66
N GLY A 227 2.44 12.90 8.16
CA GLY A 227 3.47 12.22 8.95
C GLY A 227 3.01 10.96 9.68
N ASP A 228 1.84 10.41 9.34
CA ASP A 228 1.33 9.18 9.96
C ASP A 228 2.07 7.92 9.45
N LEU A 229 2.52 7.92 8.18
CA LEU A 229 3.41 6.88 7.67
C LEU A 229 4.60 7.49 6.92
N PRO A 230 5.79 6.87 7.00
CA PRO A 230 7.01 7.42 6.41
C PRO A 230 7.01 7.38 4.89
N VAL A 231 6.34 6.39 4.30
CA VAL A 231 6.34 6.18 2.85
C VAL A 231 5.03 5.56 2.37
N CYS A 232 4.52 6.10 1.26
CA CYS A 232 3.48 5.53 0.43
C CYS A 232 4.03 5.43 -1.00
N VAL A 233 4.12 4.23 -1.55
CA VAL A 233 4.61 3.99 -2.91
C VAL A 233 3.46 4.23 -3.90
N PRO A 234 3.58 5.21 -4.80
CA PRO A 234 2.59 5.43 -5.84
C PRO A 234 2.79 4.41 -6.97
N MET A 235 1.76 3.63 -7.27
CA MET A 235 1.76 2.70 -8.40
C MET A 235 0.33 2.27 -8.75
N ASP A 236 0.09 1.94 -10.02
CA ASP A 236 -1.12 1.23 -10.41
C ASP A 236 -1.07 -0.18 -9.78
N ASP A 237 -1.98 -0.44 -8.87
CA ASP A 237 -2.02 -1.66 -8.07
C ASP A 237 -2.91 -2.75 -8.69
N ASN A 238 -3.43 -2.50 -9.89
CA ASN A 238 -4.34 -3.40 -10.60
C ASN A 238 -3.79 -3.89 -11.96
N VAL A 239 -2.47 -3.98 -12.11
CA VAL A 239 -1.87 -4.62 -13.27
C VAL A 239 -1.67 -6.12 -13.04
N PRO A 240 -1.54 -6.96 -14.11
CA PRO A 240 -1.29 -8.38 -13.94
C PRO A 240 -0.09 -8.68 -13.05
N PRO A 241 -0.20 -9.54 -12.02
CA PRO A 241 0.82 -9.74 -10.98
C PRO A 241 2.24 -10.01 -11.49
N ARG A 242 2.39 -10.71 -12.63
CA ARG A 242 3.69 -10.98 -13.26
C ARG A 242 4.47 -9.70 -13.63
N ARG A 243 3.79 -8.57 -13.75
CA ARG A 243 4.43 -7.28 -14.07
C ARG A 243 5.10 -6.65 -12.86
N TYR A 244 4.72 -7.06 -11.65
CA TYR A 244 5.39 -6.61 -10.42
C TYR A 244 6.69 -7.36 -10.12
N GLU A 245 7.02 -8.44 -10.83
CA GLU A 245 8.20 -9.26 -10.55
C GLU A 245 9.51 -8.44 -10.46
N PRO A 246 9.86 -7.55 -11.42
CA PRO A 246 11.06 -6.73 -11.29
C PRO A 246 11.00 -5.75 -10.12
N MET A 247 9.81 -5.28 -9.75
CA MET A 247 9.63 -4.41 -8.58
C MET A 247 9.84 -5.19 -7.28
N ILE A 248 9.36 -6.42 -7.19
CA ILE A 248 9.61 -7.30 -6.05
C ILE A 248 11.12 -7.56 -5.91
N ASP A 249 11.79 -7.89 -7.01
CA ASP A 249 13.23 -8.09 -7.03
C ASP A 249 13.99 -6.83 -6.59
N PHE A 250 13.54 -5.64 -7.02
CA PHE A 250 14.09 -4.37 -6.58
C PHE A 250 13.92 -4.16 -5.06
N ILE A 251 12.71 -4.38 -4.52
CA ILE A 251 12.45 -4.25 -3.09
C ILE A 251 13.35 -5.17 -2.28
N LEU A 252 13.44 -6.45 -2.66
CA LEU A 252 14.25 -7.44 -1.94
C LEU A 252 15.75 -7.11 -2.02
N ASP A 253 16.26 -6.73 -3.20
CA ASP A 253 17.66 -6.33 -3.38
C ASP A 253 18.03 -5.13 -2.49
N ARG A 254 17.19 -4.08 -2.53
CA ARG A 254 17.40 -2.88 -1.70
C ARG A 254 17.22 -3.12 -0.20
N ALA A 255 16.37 -4.06 0.18
CA ALA A 255 16.23 -4.52 1.55
C ALA A 255 17.40 -5.41 2.03
N GLY A 256 18.24 -5.90 1.10
CA GLY A 256 19.31 -6.84 1.38
C GLY A 256 18.81 -8.25 1.68
N LEU A 257 17.70 -8.66 1.05
CA LEU A 257 17.03 -9.94 1.24
C LEU A 257 17.14 -10.82 -0.01
N GLU A 258 17.17 -12.12 0.20
CA GLU A 258 17.07 -13.07 -0.89
C GLU A 258 15.61 -13.41 -1.19
N ARG A 259 15.32 -13.66 -2.44
CA ARG A 259 14.02 -14.18 -2.84
C ARG A 259 13.88 -15.63 -2.36
N PRO A 260 12.79 -15.96 -1.63
CA PRO A 260 12.54 -17.31 -1.10
C PRO A 260 12.20 -18.34 -2.18
#